data_bd6691005d42d4b12c227ca67e0eacc5
#
_entry.id   bd6691005d42d4b12c227ca67e0eacc5
#
_cell.length_a   1.000
_cell.length_b   1.000
_cell.length_c   1.000
_cell.angle_alpha   90.00
_cell.angle_beta   90.00
_cell.angle_gamma   90.00
#
_symmetry.space_group_name_H-M   'P 1'
#
loop_
_entity.id
_entity.type
_entity.pdbx_description
1 polymer ?
#
loop_
_entity_poly.entity_id
_entity_poly.type
_entity_poly.pdbx_seq_one_letter_code
_entity_poly.pdbx_strand_id
1 'polypeptide(L)'
;MNRAEKAALQLQAVAVLRTLKETRTYDELAEVTGLPAGDLNRYVNGHVLPGAERAREVVEGIGRETLAEELEARVRFDEEGYVDNSGVVFDQPFLDLVAPVAAESLGFEAPDVVLTAATDGITLGAAMASHFDARVAYAKKSKETAVEEFIESRQRLASGIELTYYLPASVVDAGERVLVVDDLIRSGETQELLLDIALQADAEIAGVFALIAVGDEGTDRADEITDAPVGALTTFE
;
A
#
# COMPACT_ATOMS: atom_id res chain seq x y z
N MET A 1 3.86 -7.22 27.14
CA MET A 1 3.43 -5.90 26.62
C MET A 1 3.62 -4.85 27.69
N ASN A 2 4.47 -3.87 27.46
CA ASN A 2 4.70 -2.76 28.37
C ASN A 2 3.56 -1.69 28.25
N ARG A 3 3.63 -0.63 29.06
CA ARG A 3 2.55 0.38 29.10
C ARG A 3 2.42 1.17 27.78
N ALA A 4 3.55 1.44 27.11
CA ALA A 4 3.56 2.19 25.84
C ALA A 4 3.01 1.32 24.69
N GLU A 5 3.44 0.08 24.60
CA GLU A 5 2.93 -0.90 23.63
C GLU A 5 1.41 -1.11 23.80
N LYS A 6 0.94 -1.20 25.05
CA LYS A 6 -0.51 -1.30 25.32
C LYS A 6 -1.28 -0.08 24.83
N ALA A 7 -0.77 1.12 25.10
CA ALA A 7 -1.43 2.35 24.68
C ALA A 7 -1.43 2.48 23.14
N ALA A 8 -0.33 2.13 22.48
CA ALA A 8 -0.24 2.12 21.02
C ALA A 8 -1.29 1.18 20.39
N LEU A 9 -1.39 -0.06 20.86
CA LEU A 9 -2.39 -1.03 20.42
C LEU A 9 -3.83 -0.54 20.61
N GLN A 10 -4.13 0.09 21.77
CA GLN A 10 -5.45 0.63 22.04
C GLN A 10 -5.82 1.78 21.10
N LEU A 11 -4.87 2.67 20.79
CA LEU A 11 -5.07 3.77 19.85
C LEU A 11 -5.20 3.27 18.42
N GLN A 12 -4.40 2.28 18.04
CA GLN A 12 -4.50 1.61 16.73
C GLN A 12 -5.89 1.00 16.53
N ALA A 13 -6.40 0.26 17.51
CA ALA A 13 -7.75 -0.30 17.44
C ALA A 13 -8.84 0.77 17.25
N VAL A 14 -8.72 1.92 17.94
CA VAL A 14 -9.64 3.04 17.74
C VAL A 14 -9.52 3.65 16.35
N ALA A 15 -8.30 3.80 15.82
CA ALA A 15 -8.08 4.29 14.47
C ALA A 15 -8.73 3.36 13.44
N VAL A 16 -8.48 2.05 13.53
CA VAL A 16 -9.13 1.01 12.72
C VAL A 16 -10.65 1.16 12.71
N LEU A 17 -11.26 1.19 13.90
CA LEU A 17 -12.71 1.31 14.01
C LEU A 17 -13.27 2.62 13.42
N ARG A 18 -12.54 3.72 13.51
CA ARG A 18 -12.95 5.00 12.92
C ARG A 18 -12.92 4.95 11.40
N THR A 19 -11.86 4.41 10.82
CA THR A 19 -11.72 4.26 9.37
C THR A 19 -12.83 3.37 8.81
N LEU A 20 -13.09 2.21 9.42
CA LEU A 20 -14.17 1.33 9.00
C LEU A 20 -15.57 1.94 9.21
N LYS A 21 -15.73 2.84 10.20
CA LYS A 21 -17.01 3.51 10.47
C LYS A 21 -17.41 4.51 9.38
N GLU A 22 -16.50 4.93 8.53
CA GLU A 22 -16.81 5.84 7.41
C GLU A 22 -17.74 5.20 6.38
N THR A 23 -17.62 3.88 6.18
CA THR A 23 -18.40 3.10 5.20
C THR A 23 -19.40 2.16 5.85
N ARG A 24 -19.22 1.77 7.13
CA ARG A 24 -20.01 0.76 7.85
C ARG A 24 -20.88 1.33 8.96
N THR A 25 -22.01 0.70 9.20
CA THR A 25 -22.84 0.93 10.40
C THR A 25 -22.21 0.27 11.62
N TYR A 26 -22.70 0.59 12.84
CA TYR A 26 -22.25 -0.09 14.06
C TYR A 26 -22.63 -1.57 14.12
N ASP A 27 -23.71 -1.97 13.47
CA ASP A 27 -24.14 -3.36 13.42
C ASP A 27 -23.21 -4.17 12.49
N GLU A 28 -22.85 -3.64 11.32
CA GLU A 28 -21.84 -4.24 10.43
C GLU A 28 -20.47 -4.31 11.08
N LEU A 29 -20.06 -3.28 11.81
CA LEU A 29 -18.81 -3.34 12.61
C LEU A 29 -18.87 -4.42 13.69
N ALA A 30 -20.03 -4.64 14.30
CA ALA A 30 -20.23 -5.69 15.30
C ALA A 30 -20.10 -7.09 14.69
N GLU A 31 -20.54 -7.28 13.45
CA GLU A 31 -20.38 -8.54 12.70
C GLU A 31 -18.89 -8.83 12.41
N VAL A 32 -18.13 -7.83 11.96
CA VAL A 32 -16.70 -7.96 11.64
C VAL A 32 -15.84 -8.18 12.88
N THR A 33 -16.12 -7.42 13.96
CA THR A 33 -15.26 -7.43 15.17
C THR A 33 -15.70 -8.39 16.26
N GLY A 34 -16.94 -8.90 16.20
CA GLY A 34 -17.56 -9.68 17.27
C GLY A 34 -17.88 -8.87 18.54
N LEU A 35 -17.74 -7.55 18.52
CA LEU A 35 -17.96 -6.68 19.66
C LEU A 35 -19.35 -6.03 19.63
N PRO A 36 -19.98 -5.80 20.80
CA PRO A 36 -21.29 -5.14 20.84
C PRO A 36 -21.26 -3.73 20.25
N ALA A 37 -22.26 -3.37 19.42
CA ALA A 37 -22.39 -2.06 18.79
C ALA A 37 -22.31 -0.87 19.78
N GLY A 38 -22.83 -1.04 20.99
CA GLY A 38 -22.75 -0.04 22.06
C GLY A 38 -21.32 0.21 22.57
N ASP A 39 -20.47 -0.83 22.63
CA ASP A 39 -19.06 -0.69 23.00
C ASP A 39 -18.28 -0.04 21.84
N LEU A 40 -18.53 -0.46 20.59
CA LEU A 40 -17.94 0.12 19.39
C LEU A 40 -18.23 1.62 19.28
N ASN A 41 -19.49 2.02 19.52
CA ASN A 41 -19.86 3.45 19.54
C ASN A 41 -19.03 4.25 20.58
N ARG A 42 -18.78 3.68 21.77
CA ARG A 42 -17.97 4.33 22.81
C ARG A 42 -16.51 4.44 22.44
N TYR A 43 -15.96 3.43 21.75
CA TYR A 43 -14.56 3.43 21.28
C TYR A 43 -14.36 4.42 20.13
N VAL A 44 -15.19 4.39 19.10
CA VAL A 44 -15.13 5.28 17.92
C VAL A 44 -15.22 6.74 18.34
N ASN A 45 -16.13 7.07 19.28
CA ASN A 45 -16.32 8.43 19.77
C ASN A 45 -15.30 8.85 20.87
N GLY A 46 -14.37 7.98 21.24
CA GLY A 46 -13.31 8.29 22.20
C GLY A 46 -13.77 8.41 23.65
N HIS A 47 -14.96 7.92 23.98
CA HIS A 47 -15.46 7.95 25.36
C HIS A 47 -14.68 7.02 26.27
N VAL A 48 -14.12 5.93 25.73
CA VAL A 48 -13.32 4.95 26.45
C VAL A 48 -12.40 4.25 25.45
N LEU A 49 -11.21 3.84 25.88
CA LEU A 49 -10.33 2.98 25.10
C LEU A 49 -10.71 1.50 25.30
N PRO A 50 -10.62 0.65 24.24
CA PRO A 50 -10.78 -0.79 24.41
C PRO A 50 -9.72 -1.35 25.37
N GLY A 51 -10.04 -2.42 26.11
CA GLY A 51 -9.02 -3.19 26.83
C GLY A 51 -7.98 -3.78 25.87
N ALA A 52 -6.80 -4.14 26.37
CA ALA A 52 -5.73 -4.63 25.50
C ALA A 52 -6.10 -5.89 24.68
N GLU A 53 -6.90 -6.78 25.27
CA GLU A 53 -7.39 -7.99 24.62
C GLU A 53 -8.35 -7.64 23.47
N ARG A 54 -9.36 -6.83 23.76
CA ARG A 54 -10.30 -6.33 22.73
C ARG A 54 -9.63 -5.48 21.65
N ALA A 55 -8.60 -4.70 22.01
CA ALA A 55 -7.83 -3.93 21.05
C ALA A 55 -7.09 -4.85 20.07
N ARG A 56 -6.54 -5.96 20.58
CA ARG A 56 -5.91 -6.97 19.77
C ARG A 56 -6.93 -7.67 18.86
N GLU A 57 -8.06 -8.10 19.42
CA GLU A 57 -9.14 -8.72 18.63
C GLU A 57 -9.60 -7.83 17.48
N VAL A 58 -9.72 -6.52 17.70
CA VAL A 58 -10.06 -5.56 16.63
C VAL A 58 -8.97 -5.49 15.56
N VAL A 59 -7.70 -5.35 15.95
CA VAL A 59 -6.60 -5.18 14.99
C VAL A 59 -6.34 -6.47 14.21
N GLU A 60 -6.29 -7.63 14.90
CA GLU A 60 -6.06 -8.94 14.28
C GLU A 60 -7.29 -9.45 13.49
N GLY A 61 -8.50 -9.01 13.84
CA GLY A 61 -9.73 -9.37 13.15
C GLY A 61 -9.95 -8.67 11.81
N ILE A 62 -9.19 -7.61 11.52
CA ILE A 62 -9.25 -6.90 10.25
C ILE A 62 -8.24 -7.53 9.29
N GLY A 63 -8.71 -8.49 8.52
CA GLY A 63 -7.93 -9.18 7.51
C GLY A 63 -7.99 -8.50 6.13
N ARG A 64 -7.27 -9.09 5.18
CA ARG A 64 -7.22 -8.65 3.78
C ARG A 64 -8.62 -8.52 3.16
N GLU A 65 -9.50 -9.48 3.38
CA GLU A 65 -10.86 -9.49 2.82
C GLU A 65 -11.66 -8.25 3.26
N THR A 66 -11.64 -7.92 4.56
CA THR A 66 -12.30 -6.71 5.07
C THR A 66 -11.76 -5.43 4.46
N LEU A 67 -10.43 -5.32 4.30
CA LEU A 67 -9.82 -4.14 3.68
C LEU A 67 -10.06 -4.09 2.17
N ALA A 68 -10.12 -5.22 1.47
CA ALA A 68 -10.50 -5.30 0.07
C ALA A 68 -11.93 -4.77 -0.14
N GLU A 69 -12.91 -5.25 0.66
CA GLU A 69 -14.28 -4.74 0.62
C GLU A 69 -14.35 -3.21 0.89
N GLU A 70 -13.58 -2.72 1.86
CA GLU A 70 -13.51 -1.29 2.17
C GLU A 70 -12.91 -0.47 1.01
N LEU A 71 -11.90 -1.02 0.34
CA LEU A 71 -11.31 -0.41 -0.85
C LEU A 71 -12.33 -0.37 -1.99
N GLU A 72 -12.99 -1.48 -2.27
CA GLU A 72 -14.02 -1.60 -3.32
C GLU A 72 -15.17 -0.61 -3.12
N ALA A 73 -15.58 -0.38 -1.87
CA ALA A 73 -16.62 0.61 -1.54
C ALA A 73 -16.21 2.06 -1.82
N ARG A 74 -14.90 2.36 -1.87
CA ARG A 74 -14.34 3.71 -2.08
C ARG A 74 -13.91 3.97 -3.53
N VAL A 75 -13.62 2.91 -4.29
CA VAL A 75 -13.20 2.99 -5.69
C VAL A 75 -14.42 3.14 -6.61
N ARG A 76 -14.26 3.87 -7.68
CA ARG A 76 -15.28 4.05 -8.72
C ARG A 76 -14.68 3.81 -10.10
N PHE A 77 -15.53 3.38 -11.02
CA PHE A 77 -15.18 3.26 -12.43
C PHE A 77 -16.02 4.25 -13.23
N ASP A 78 -15.40 4.88 -14.22
CA ASP A 78 -16.13 5.67 -15.21
C ASP A 78 -16.76 4.77 -16.29
N GLU A 79 -17.47 5.39 -17.25
CA GLU A 79 -18.14 4.69 -18.35
C GLU A 79 -17.15 3.99 -19.30
N GLU A 80 -15.88 4.37 -19.30
CA GLU A 80 -14.81 3.82 -20.13
C GLU A 80 -13.97 2.76 -19.38
N GLY A 81 -14.28 2.51 -18.08
CA GLY A 81 -13.57 1.55 -17.24
C GLY A 81 -12.27 2.07 -16.63
N TYR A 82 -12.06 3.40 -16.59
CA TYR A 82 -10.97 3.98 -15.83
C TYR A 82 -11.30 4.04 -14.34
N VAL A 83 -10.28 3.79 -13.53
CA VAL A 83 -10.39 3.73 -12.08
C VAL A 83 -10.25 5.12 -11.47
N ASP A 84 -11.23 5.57 -10.71
CA ASP A 84 -11.11 6.68 -9.76
C ASP A 84 -10.82 6.10 -8.37
N ASN A 85 -9.56 6.15 -7.96
CA ASN A 85 -9.07 5.69 -6.67
C ASN A 85 -8.81 6.85 -5.69
N SER A 86 -9.26 8.07 -6.02
CA SER A 86 -9.05 9.26 -5.20
C SER A 86 -9.61 9.11 -3.78
N GLY A 87 -10.70 8.37 -3.61
CA GLY A 87 -11.27 8.03 -2.30
C GLY A 87 -10.37 7.14 -1.42
N VAL A 88 -9.26 6.64 -1.96
CA VAL A 88 -8.32 5.74 -1.28
C VAL A 88 -6.94 6.36 -1.14
N VAL A 89 -6.37 6.88 -2.23
CA VAL A 89 -4.99 7.40 -2.22
C VAL A 89 -4.81 8.65 -1.36
N PHE A 90 -5.89 9.36 -1.06
CA PHE A 90 -5.89 10.52 -0.15
C PHE A 90 -6.35 10.18 1.28
N ASP A 91 -6.70 8.92 1.56
CA ASP A 91 -7.10 8.45 2.89
C ASP A 91 -5.91 7.78 3.60
N GLN A 92 -5.01 8.59 4.17
CA GLN A 92 -3.84 8.07 4.89
C GLN A 92 -4.21 7.13 6.05
N PRO A 93 -5.25 7.37 6.88
CA PRO A 93 -5.69 6.40 7.89
C PRO A 93 -6.03 5.02 7.31
N PHE A 94 -6.65 4.94 6.13
CA PHE A 94 -6.92 3.68 5.46
C PHE A 94 -5.63 3.01 4.98
N LEU A 95 -4.73 3.76 4.35
CA LEU A 95 -3.44 3.23 3.87
C LEU A 95 -2.57 2.68 5.01
N ASP A 96 -2.62 3.32 6.18
CA ASP A 96 -1.92 2.85 7.39
C ASP A 96 -2.48 1.51 7.91
N LEU A 97 -3.74 1.16 7.61
CA LEU A 97 -4.31 -0.16 7.89
C LEU A 97 -3.93 -1.19 6.83
N VAL A 98 -3.81 -0.78 5.57
CA VAL A 98 -3.43 -1.67 4.47
C VAL A 98 -2.02 -2.20 4.64
N ALA A 99 -1.07 -1.36 5.05
CA ALA A 99 0.35 -1.71 5.09
C ALA A 99 0.66 -2.99 5.90
N PRO A 100 0.23 -3.15 7.17
CA PRO A 100 0.49 -4.37 7.94
C PRO A 100 -0.21 -5.61 7.36
N VAL A 101 -1.43 -5.45 6.85
CA VAL A 101 -2.20 -6.57 6.28
C VAL A 101 -1.61 -7.05 4.96
N ALA A 102 -1.15 -6.12 4.12
CA ALA A 102 -0.44 -6.47 2.89
C ALA A 102 0.89 -7.18 3.17
N ALA A 103 1.66 -6.68 4.14
CA ALA A 103 2.92 -7.26 4.55
C ALA A 103 2.76 -8.72 5.02
N GLU A 104 1.74 -8.99 5.86
CA GLU A 104 1.46 -10.32 6.38
C GLU A 104 0.91 -11.26 5.29
N SER A 105 -0.09 -10.80 4.51
CA SER A 105 -0.81 -11.66 3.56
C SER A 105 0.03 -12.08 2.36
N LEU A 106 0.99 -11.26 1.93
CA LEU A 106 1.88 -11.53 0.80
C LEU A 106 3.25 -12.04 1.24
N GLY A 107 3.57 -11.97 2.54
CA GLY A 107 4.81 -12.52 3.09
C GLY A 107 6.06 -11.77 2.62
N PHE A 108 5.97 -10.45 2.45
CA PHE A 108 7.13 -9.65 2.06
C PHE A 108 8.25 -9.74 3.10
N GLU A 109 9.46 -9.94 2.64
CA GLU A 109 10.64 -9.68 3.47
C GLU A 109 10.73 -8.18 3.78
N ALA A 110 11.16 -7.83 5.02
CA ALA A 110 11.26 -6.43 5.40
C ALA A 110 12.20 -5.66 4.45
N PRO A 111 11.69 -4.66 3.70
CA PRO A 111 12.49 -3.89 2.77
C PRO A 111 13.34 -2.86 3.51
N ASP A 112 14.44 -2.43 2.90
CA ASP A 112 15.22 -1.28 3.31
C ASP A 112 14.68 0.02 2.66
N VAL A 113 14.09 -0.13 1.46
CA VAL A 113 13.50 0.95 0.67
C VAL A 113 12.16 0.52 0.09
N VAL A 114 11.16 1.38 0.20
CA VAL A 114 9.89 1.27 -0.54
C VAL A 114 9.95 2.23 -1.73
N LEU A 115 9.92 1.68 -2.95
CA LEU A 115 10.04 2.42 -4.20
C LEU A 115 8.68 2.52 -4.89
N THR A 116 8.31 3.71 -5.34
CA THR A 116 7.07 3.96 -6.07
C THR A 116 7.27 4.95 -7.21
N ALA A 117 6.22 5.18 -8.00
CA ALA A 117 6.17 6.25 -8.98
C ALA A 117 5.45 7.49 -8.44
N ALA A 118 5.96 8.68 -8.76
CA ALA A 118 5.20 9.89 -8.50
C ALA A 118 4.03 9.96 -9.51
N THR A 119 2.77 10.25 -9.04
CA THR A 119 2.40 10.90 -7.79
C THR A 119 1.57 10.00 -6.84
N ASP A 120 0.62 9.23 -7.33
CA ASP A 120 -0.46 8.65 -6.53
C ASP A 120 0.02 7.49 -5.64
N GLY A 121 1.06 6.77 -6.06
CA GLY A 121 1.70 5.73 -5.25
C GLY A 121 2.47 6.25 -4.01
N ILE A 122 2.75 7.57 -3.91
CA ILE A 122 3.59 8.12 -2.82
C ILE A 122 2.96 7.93 -1.45
N THR A 123 1.65 8.11 -1.32
CA THR A 123 0.95 7.97 -0.03
C THR A 123 0.97 6.53 0.47
N LEU A 124 0.73 5.56 -0.43
CA LEU A 124 0.90 4.14 -0.11
C LEU A 124 2.35 3.81 0.24
N GLY A 125 3.30 4.31 -0.57
CA GLY A 125 4.73 4.13 -0.31
C GLY A 125 5.14 4.62 1.07
N ALA A 126 4.62 5.76 1.52
CA ALA A 126 4.88 6.30 2.85
C ALA A 126 4.27 5.42 3.96
N ALA A 127 3.04 4.91 3.78
CA ALA A 127 2.41 3.99 4.75
C ALA A 127 3.19 2.68 4.88
N MET A 128 3.57 2.06 3.75
CA MET A 128 4.38 0.83 3.72
C MET A 128 5.76 1.05 4.35
N ALA A 129 6.46 2.14 3.99
CA ALA A 129 7.76 2.48 4.57
C ALA A 129 7.68 2.72 6.08
N SER A 130 6.63 3.39 6.56
CA SER A 130 6.38 3.60 7.99
C SER A 130 6.14 2.28 8.73
N HIS A 131 5.44 1.32 8.12
CA HIS A 131 5.18 0.00 8.71
C HIS A 131 6.47 -0.81 8.88
N PHE A 132 7.35 -0.78 7.88
CA PHE A 132 8.60 -1.56 7.87
C PHE A 132 9.79 -0.84 8.52
N ASP A 133 9.65 0.40 8.98
CA ASP A 133 10.76 1.28 9.39
C ASP A 133 11.79 1.45 8.25
N ALA A 134 11.30 1.52 7.01
CA ALA A 134 12.06 1.64 5.78
C ALA A 134 12.09 3.09 5.27
N ARG A 135 12.96 3.37 4.29
CA ARG A 135 12.96 4.63 3.57
C ARG A 135 11.95 4.59 2.42
N VAL A 136 11.34 5.74 2.08
CA VAL A 136 10.54 5.87 0.87
C VAL A 136 11.35 6.54 -0.24
N ALA A 137 11.30 5.96 -1.44
CA ALA A 137 11.85 6.52 -2.66
C ALA A 137 10.74 6.64 -3.71
N TYR A 138 10.82 7.65 -4.58
CA TYR A 138 9.88 7.74 -5.69
C TYR A 138 10.55 8.23 -6.96
N ALA A 139 10.32 7.49 -8.03
CA ALA A 139 10.79 7.85 -9.37
C ALA A 139 9.86 8.89 -10.00
N LYS A 140 10.43 9.82 -10.77
CA LYS A 140 9.74 10.93 -11.41
C LYS A 140 9.86 10.88 -12.92
N LYS A 141 8.91 11.48 -13.62
CA LYS A 141 8.95 11.64 -15.10
C LYS A 141 9.88 12.77 -15.58
N SER A 142 10.56 13.47 -14.66
CA SER A 142 11.50 14.54 -14.97
C SER A 142 12.64 14.59 -13.96
N LYS A 143 13.84 14.96 -14.43
CA LYS A 143 15.03 15.15 -13.59
C LYS A 143 14.93 16.42 -12.76
N GLU A 144 15.48 16.36 -11.55
CA GLU A 144 15.64 17.52 -10.67
C GLU A 144 16.94 18.24 -10.98
N THR A 145 16.91 19.57 -10.96
CA THR A 145 18.05 20.41 -11.38
C THR A 145 19.29 20.26 -10.45
N ALA A 146 19.06 19.94 -9.16
CA ALA A 146 20.13 19.87 -8.15
C ALA A 146 20.73 18.46 -7.98
N VAL A 147 20.26 17.49 -8.76
CA VAL A 147 20.75 16.09 -8.72
C VAL A 147 21.66 15.84 -9.90
N GLU A 148 22.87 15.35 -9.63
CA GLU A 148 23.90 15.14 -10.67
C GLU A 148 23.73 13.79 -11.38
N GLU A 149 23.39 12.73 -10.65
CA GLU A 149 23.31 11.36 -11.17
C GLU A 149 21.92 10.75 -10.97
N PHE A 150 21.42 10.11 -12.01
CA PHE A 150 20.11 9.43 -12.00
C PHE A 150 20.26 8.02 -12.56
N ILE A 151 19.52 7.10 -11.96
CA ILE A 151 19.13 5.85 -12.60
C ILE A 151 17.92 6.18 -13.48
N GLU A 152 17.97 5.73 -14.74
CA GLU A 152 16.91 5.99 -15.73
C GLU A 152 16.37 4.67 -16.26
N SER A 153 15.07 4.52 -16.23
CA SER A 153 14.39 3.43 -16.93
C SER A 153 13.41 4.00 -17.93
N ARG A 154 13.40 3.43 -19.14
CA ARG A 154 12.53 3.89 -20.21
C ARG A 154 11.91 2.73 -20.97
N GLN A 155 10.66 2.92 -21.31
CA GLN A 155 9.88 1.96 -22.07
C GLN A 155 9.09 2.67 -23.16
N ARG A 156 9.00 2.04 -24.33
CA ARG A 156 8.14 2.49 -25.40
C ARG A 156 6.79 1.77 -25.32
N LEU A 157 5.75 2.51 -25.00
CA LEU A 157 4.39 1.99 -24.90
C LEU A 157 3.87 1.54 -26.28
N ALA A 158 2.86 0.67 -26.27
CA ALA A 158 2.17 0.23 -27.49
C ALA A 158 1.57 1.39 -28.30
N SER A 159 1.20 2.48 -27.62
CA SER A 159 0.76 3.75 -28.25
C SER A 159 1.85 4.50 -29.00
N GLY A 160 3.13 4.07 -28.89
CA GLY A 160 4.30 4.74 -29.44
C GLY A 160 4.86 5.86 -28.57
N ILE A 161 4.24 6.17 -27.42
CA ILE A 161 4.74 7.11 -26.43
C ILE A 161 5.92 6.48 -25.69
N GLU A 162 6.98 7.26 -25.43
CA GLU A 162 8.10 6.85 -24.58
C GLU A 162 7.84 7.32 -23.14
N LEU A 163 7.75 6.39 -22.21
CA LEU A 163 7.67 6.64 -20.80
C LEU A 163 9.07 6.50 -20.19
N THR A 164 9.51 7.49 -19.45
CA THR A 164 10.80 7.47 -18.76
C THR A 164 10.62 7.89 -17.31
N TYR A 165 11.19 7.10 -16.40
CA TYR A 165 11.30 7.44 -14.99
C TYR A 165 12.75 7.66 -14.60
N TYR A 166 12.96 8.56 -13.65
CA TYR A 166 14.25 8.97 -13.12
C TYR A 166 14.23 8.85 -11.59
N LEU A 167 15.23 8.18 -11.05
CA LEU A 167 15.48 8.10 -9.61
C LEU A 167 16.88 8.66 -9.34
N PRO A 168 17.10 9.57 -8.36
CA PRO A 168 18.45 9.96 -7.96
C PRO A 168 19.26 8.73 -7.55
N ALA A 169 20.45 8.55 -8.12
CA ALA A 169 21.26 7.34 -7.92
C ALA A 169 21.68 7.10 -6.46
N SER A 170 21.67 8.14 -5.62
CA SER A 170 22.02 8.06 -4.20
C SER A 170 20.89 7.60 -3.28
N VAL A 171 19.70 7.25 -3.83
CA VAL A 171 18.52 6.94 -3.01
C VAL A 171 18.42 5.45 -2.70
N VAL A 172 18.95 4.59 -3.56
CA VAL A 172 19.00 3.13 -3.38
C VAL A 172 20.45 2.68 -3.50
N ASP A 173 20.95 1.98 -2.49
CA ASP A 173 22.29 1.41 -2.46
C ASP A 173 22.30 -0.05 -2.93
N ALA A 174 23.42 -0.51 -3.46
CA ALA A 174 23.59 -1.90 -3.89
C ALA A 174 23.40 -2.89 -2.73
N GLY A 175 22.61 -3.94 -2.97
CA GLY A 175 22.28 -4.97 -2.00
C GLY A 175 21.17 -4.59 -1.01
N GLU A 176 20.56 -3.41 -1.12
CA GLU A 176 19.35 -3.07 -0.38
C GLU A 176 18.14 -3.82 -0.93
N ARG A 177 17.23 -4.16 -0.05
CA ARG A 177 15.96 -4.80 -0.41
C ARG A 177 14.93 -3.73 -0.74
N VAL A 178 14.38 -3.80 -1.94
CA VAL A 178 13.42 -2.84 -2.48
C VAL A 178 12.05 -3.49 -2.61
N LEU A 179 11.04 -2.92 -1.94
CA LEU A 179 9.63 -3.21 -2.18
C LEU A 179 9.07 -2.17 -3.15
N VAL A 180 8.64 -2.62 -4.34
CA VAL A 180 7.96 -1.76 -5.31
C VAL A 180 6.49 -1.67 -4.94
N VAL A 181 5.95 -0.46 -4.82
CA VAL A 181 4.53 -0.24 -4.53
C VAL A 181 3.90 0.76 -5.49
N ASP A 182 2.62 0.56 -5.79
CA ASP A 182 1.85 1.51 -6.59
C ASP A 182 0.37 1.51 -6.14
N ASP A 183 -0.38 2.52 -6.50
CA ASP A 183 -1.81 2.57 -6.24
C ASP A 183 -2.59 1.65 -7.18
N LEU A 184 -2.15 1.53 -8.43
CA LEU A 184 -2.83 0.76 -9.47
C LEU A 184 -1.84 -0.02 -10.36
N ILE A 185 -2.12 -1.30 -10.57
CA ILE A 185 -1.49 -2.13 -11.60
C ILE A 185 -2.54 -2.49 -12.65
N ARG A 186 -2.29 -2.18 -13.94
CA ARG A 186 -3.13 -2.60 -15.07
C ARG A 186 -2.29 -3.35 -16.10
N SER A 187 -1.43 -2.66 -16.85
CA SER A 187 -0.54 -3.26 -17.87
C SER A 187 0.84 -3.63 -17.32
N GLY A 188 1.17 -3.23 -16.09
CA GLY A 188 2.46 -3.48 -15.45
C GLY A 188 3.63 -2.63 -15.95
N GLU A 189 3.40 -1.69 -16.86
CA GLU A 189 4.46 -0.86 -17.46
C GLU A 189 5.19 0.00 -16.43
N THR A 190 4.48 0.57 -15.44
CA THR A 190 5.10 1.33 -14.35
C THR A 190 5.94 0.43 -13.47
N GLN A 191 5.41 -0.74 -13.11
CA GLN A 191 6.09 -1.70 -12.24
C GLN A 191 7.36 -2.24 -12.91
N GLU A 192 7.31 -2.55 -14.21
CA GLU A 192 8.49 -2.95 -14.99
C GLU A 192 9.59 -1.89 -14.94
N LEU A 193 9.25 -0.60 -15.13
CA LEU A 193 10.20 0.50 -15.04
C LEU A 193 10.78 0.69 -13.63
N LEU A 194 9.98 0.52 -12.59
CA LEU A 194 10.45 0.61 -11.20
C LEU A 194 11.35 -0.57 -10.82
N LEU A 195 11.00 -1.79 -11.25
CA LEU A 195 11.83 -2.98 -11.08
C LEU A 195 13.17 -2.82 -11.80
N ASP A 196 13.16 -2.34 -13.06
CA ASP A 196 14.38 -2.07 -13.81
C ASP A 196 15.27 -1.02 -13.10
N ILE A 197 14.69 0.03 -12.52
CA ILE A 197 15.44 1.01 -11.70
C ILE A 197 16.10 0.33 -10.50
N ALA A 198 15.38 -0.51 -9.77
CA ALA A 198 15.92 -1.21 -8.61
C ALA A 198 17.04 -2.18 -9.00
N LEU A 199 16.86 -2.93 -10.09
CA LEU A 199 17.87 -3.86 -10.60
C LEU A 199 19.12 -3.13 -11.13
N GLN A 200 18.98 -1.96 -11.77
CA GLN A 200 20.12 -1.12 -12.16
C GLN A 200 20.91 -0.56 -10.97
N ALA A 201 20.28 -0.44 -9.79
CA ALA A 201 20.93 -0.08 -8.54
C ALA A 201 21.65 -1.28 -7.88
N ASP A 202 21.65 -2.46 -8.49
CA ASP A 202 22.10 -3.72 -7.89
C ASP A 202 21.36 -4.04 -6.57
N ALA A 203 20.08 -3.65 -6.45
CA ALA A 203 19.23 -3.94 -5.30
C ALA A 203 18.55 -5.32 -5.42
N GLU A 204 18.14 -5.86 -4.28
CA GLU A 204 17.33 -7.08 -4.19
C GLU A 204 15.85 -6.72 -4.16
N ILE A 205 15.00 -7.45 -4.90
CA ILE A 205 13.56 -7.19 -4.91
C ILE A 205 12.90 -7.94 -3.75
N ALA A 206 12.29 -7.20 -2.82
CA ALA A 206 11.53 -7.75 -1.69
C ALA A 206 10.09 -8.14 -2.08
N GLY A 207 9.54 -7.51 -3.12
CA GLY A 207 8.21 -7.78 -3.64
C GLY A 207 7.65 -6.62 -4.47
N VAL A 208 6.45 -6.85 -5.00
CA VAL A 208 5.64 -5.84 -5.71
C VAL A 208 4.23 -5.83 -5.13
N PHE A 209 3.74 -4.66 -4.76
CA PHE A 209 2.41 -4.51 -4.19
C PHE A 209 1.65 -3.33 -4.79
N ALA A 210 0.36 -3.53 -5.05
CA ALA A 210 -0.56 -2.44 -5.36
C ALA A 210 -1.83 -2.47 -4.49
N LEU A 211 -2.51 -1.34 -4.40
CA LEU A 211 -3.86 -1.33 -3.82
C LEU A 211 -4.83 -2.06 -4.73
N ILE A 212 -4.75 -1.78 -6.03
CA ILE A 212 -5.69 -2.24 -7.04
C ILE A 212 -4.93 -2.90 -8.18
N ALA A 213 -5.36 -4.09 -8.58
CA ALA A 213 -5.05 -4.65 -9.89
C ALA A 213 -6.29 -4.61 -10.79
N VAL A 214 -6.13 -4.36 -12.08
CA VAL A 214 -7.18 -4.48 -13.09
C VAL A 214 -6.76 -5.54 -14.09
N GLY A 215 -7.42 -6.70 -14.03
CA GLY A 215 -6.97 -7.92 -14.69
C GLY A 215 -5.67 -8.46 -14.11
N ASP A 216 -5.13 -9.50 -14.72
CA ASP A 216 -3.92 -10.19 -14.26
C ASP A 216 -2.67 -9.80 -15.07
N GLU A 217 -2.83 -9.14 -16.24
CA GLU A 217 -1.71 -8.82 -17.16
C GLU A 217 -0.55 -8.10 -16.47
N GLY A 218 -0.84 -7.13 -15.61
CA GLY A 218 0.19 -6.33 -14.98
C GLY A 218 0.92 -7.05 -13.86
N THR A 219 0.23 -7.88 -13.09
CA THR A 219 0.84 -8.72 -12.05
C THR A 219 1.65 -9.86 -12.67
N ASP A 220 1.14 -10.51 -13.70
CA ASP A 220 1.86 -11.55 -14.46
C ASP A 220 3.17 -11.01 -15.04
N ARG A 221 3.14 -9.79 -15.61
CA ARG A 221 4.34 -9.12 -16.12
C ARG A 221 5.39 -8.86 -15.04
N ALA A 222 4.98 -8.48 -13.84
CA ALA A 222 5.90 -8.28 -12.73
C ALA A 222 6.48 -9.62 -12.25
N ASP A 223 5.66 -10.69 -12.18
CA ASP A 223 6.10 -12.05 -11.85
C ASP A 223 7.11 -12.63 -12.85
N GLU A 224 7.08 -12.20 -14.13
CA GLU A 224 8.09 -12.59 -15.11
C GLU A 224 9.48 -11.95 -14.87
N ILE A 225 9.53 -10.86 -14.11
CA ILE A 225 10.77 -10.09 -13.85
C ILE A 225 11.42 -10.49 -12.52
N THR A 226 10.63 -10.90 -11.54
CA THR A 226 11.13 -11.21 -10.20
C THR A 226 10.52 -12.49 -9.64
N ASP A 227 11.30 -13.25 -8.87
CA ASP A 227 10.82 -14.39 -8.07
C ASP A 227 10.21 -13.96 -6.71
N ALA A 228 10.25 -12.67 -6.39
CA ALA A 228 9.70 -12.11 -5.16
C ALA A 228 8.17 -12.03 -5.23
N PRO A 229 7.46 -12.02 -4.07
CA PRO A 229 5.99 -11.98 -4.07
C PRO A 229 5.43 -10.77 -4.82
N VAL A 230 4.46 -10.99 -5.70
CA VAL A 230 3.70 -9.96 -6.41
C VAL A 230 2.23 -10.07 -6.04
N GLY A 231 1.57 -8.94 -5.81
CA GLY A 231 0.14 -8.97 -5.54
C GLY A 231 -0.50 -7.60 -5.35
N ALA A 232 -1.83 -7.63 -5.22
CA ALA A 232 -2.64 -6.46 -4.93
C ALA A 232 -3.57 -6.72 -3.75
N LEU A 233 -4.09 -5.66 -3.12
CA LEU A 233 -5.09 -5.81 -2.07
C LEU A 233 -6.38 -6.38 -2.66
N THR A 234 -6.83 -5.85 -3.80
CA THR A 234 -7.99 -6.37 -4.57
C THR A 234 -7.68 -6.37 -6.07
N THR A 235 -8.38 -7.24 -6.81
CA THR A 235 -8.30 -7.33 -8.26
C THR A 235 -9.70 -7.17 -8.85
N PHE A 236 -9.84 -6.23 -9.77
CA PHE A 236 -11.06 -6.05 -10.58
C PHE A 236 -10.85 -6.68 -11.96
N GLU A 237 -11.96 -7.24 -12.53
CA GLU A 237 -11.97 -7.80 -13.90
C GLU A 237 -12.04 -6.73 -15.00
#